data_91f285aecf914671a89941d1d6644082
#
_entry.id   91f285aecf914671a89941d1d6644082
#
_cell.length_a   1.000
_cell.length_b   1.000
_cell.length_c   1.000
_cell.angle_alpha   90.00
_cell.angle_beta   90.00
_cell.angle_gamma   90.00
#
_symmetry.space_group_name_H-M   'P 1'
#
loop_
_entity.id
_entity.type
_entity.pdbx_description
1 polymer ?
#
loop_
_entity_poly.entity_id
_entity_poly.type
_entity_poly.pdbx_seq_one_letter_code
_entity_poly.pdbx_strand_id
1 'polypeptide(L)'
;MLIFGDVFFDMDFDRMEDFHFKNSALTTLLAHPNGHPYDSDLIQTDDTGRVIGFDSKHNVRDYWYDNMVNAGIYIINKRLLDLVKEPVKTDFEKDILANQVKLGANIYAYHTPEYVKDVGTVDRINATVEELKSGLIQSKNLKNKQRAKIGRA
;
A
#
# COMPACT_ATOMS: atom_id res chain seq x y z
N MET A 1 -1.52 -9.79 7.39
CA MET A 1 -1.81 -8.75 6.39
C MET A 1 -2.97 -7.89 6.87
N LEU A 2 -2.94 -6.58 6.65
CA LEU A 2 -4.03 -5.62 6.88
C LEU A 2 -4.38 -4.97 5.54
N ILE A 3 -5.67 -4.93 5.18
CA ILE A 3 -6.16 -4.30 3.95
C ILE A 3 -7.37 -3.45 4.32
N PHE A 4 -7.38 -2.20 3.88
CA PHE A 4 -8.52 -1.32 4.07
C PHE A 4 -9.68 -1.73 3.16
N GLY A 5 -10.92 -1.54 3.61
CA GLY A 5 -12.11 -2.06 2.94
C GLY A 5 -12.50 -1.34 1.65
N ASP A 6 -11.84 -0.25 1.32
CA ASP A 6 -12.08 0.62 0.17
C ASP A 6 -10.96 0.59 -0.88
N VAL A 7 -10.20 -0.51 -0.92
CA VAL A 7 -9.11 -0.71 -1.89
C VAL A 7 -9.45 -1.85 -2.84
N PHE A 8 -9.37 -1.57 -4.14
CA PHE A 8 -9.44 -2.58 -5.19
C PHE A 8 -8.03 -2.84 -5.74
N PHE A 9 -7.65 -4.11 -5.93
CA PHE A 9 -6.30 -4.47 -6.35
C PHE A 9 -6.25 -5.75 -7.20
N ASP A 10 -5.25 -5.84 -8.07
CA ASP A 10 -4.81 -7.06 -8.77
C ASP A 10 -3.29 -7.11 -8.75
N MET A 11 -2.73 -7.65 -7.66
CA MET A 11 -1.30 -7.67 -7.40
C MET A 11 -0.82 -9.02 -6.88
N ASP A 12 0.48 -9.26 -6.98
CA ASP A 12 1.18 -10.43 -6.46
C ASP A 12 1.66 -10.17 -5.02
N PHE A 13 0.92 -10.70 -4.05
CA PHE A 13 1.27 -10.55 -2.65
C PHE A 13 2.54 -11.32 -2.25
N ASP A 14 2.88 -12.40 -2.93
CA ASP A 14 4.07 -13.19 -2.61
C ASP A 14 5.33 -12.33 -2.74
N ARG A 15 5.38 -11.48 -3.76
CA ARG A 15 6.50 -10.52 -3.93
C ARG A 15 6.59 -9.49 -2.83
N MET A 16 5.46 -8.97 -2.36
CA MET A 16 5.42 -8.04 -1.24
C MET A 16 5.84 -8.71 0.06
N GLU A 17 5.45 -9.97 0.24
CA GLU A 17 5.83 -10.80 1.39
C GLU A 17 7.35 -11.09 1.38
N ASP A 18 7.90 -11.51 0.25
CA ASP A 18 9.34 -11.71 0.08
C ASP A 18 10.13 -10.44 0.39
N PHE A 19 9.64 -9.29 -0.08
CA PHE A 19 10.24 -7.99 0.23
C PHE A 19 10.20 -7.68 1.72
N HIS A 20 9.08 -7.95 2.38
CA HIS A 20 8.90 -7.76 3.82
C HIS A 20 9.92 -8.58 4.64
N PHE A 21 10.03 -9.87 4.34
CA PHE A 21 10.96 -10.76 5.06
C PHE A 21 12.41 -10.45 4.75
N LYS A 22 12.75 -10.17 3.50
CA LYS A 22 14.11 -9.78 3.09
C LYS A 22 14.64 -8.58 3.88
N ASN A 23 13.77 -7.61 4.16
CA ASN A 23 14.13 -6.41 4.89
C ASN A 23 13.95 -6.54 6.41
N SER A 24 13.52 -7.71 6.92
CA SER A 24 13.19 -7.90 8.34
C SER A 24 12.27 -6.78 8.85
N ALA A 25 11.27 -6.42 8.05
CA ALA A 25 10.45 -5.26 8.29
C ALA A 25 9.51 -5.47 9.50
N LEU A 26 9.31 -4.41 10.29
CA LEU A 26 8.22 -4.35 11.27
C LEU A 26 6.89 -4.17 10.56
N THR A 27 6.88 -3.33 9.52
CA THR A 27 5.75 -3.11 8.63
C THR A 27 6.25 -2.85 7.22
N THR A 28 5.57 -3.44 6.24
CA THR A 28 5.70 -3.05 4.84
C THR A 28 4.36 -2.50 4.40
N LEU A 29 4.34 -1.27 3.93
CA LEU A 29 3.16 -0.64 3.35
C LEU A 29 3.27 -0.64 1.83
N LEU A 30 2.14 -0.81 1.15
CA LEU A 30 2.07 -0.69 -0.29
C LEU A 30 2.02 0.77 -0.68
N ALA A 31 2.94 1.18 -1.55
CA ALA A 31 3.03 2.53 -2.07
C ALA A 31 2.81 2.53 -3.59
N HIS A 32 2.04 3.49 -4.08
CA HIS A 32 1.79 3.65 -5.50
C HIS A 32 1.64 5.13 -5.88
N PRO A 33 1.87 5.50 -7.15
CA PRO A 33 1.58 6.85 -7.61
C PRO A 33 0.07 7.07 -7.74
N ASN A 34 -0.38 8.31 -7.53
CA ASN A 34 -1.76 8.69 -7.80
C ASN A 34 -1.86 9.86 -8.78
N GLY A 35 -3.08 10.17 -9.24
CA GLY A 35 -3.34 11.25 -10.20
C GLY A 35 -3.33 12.66 -9.59
N HIS A 36 -3.24 12.79 -8.26
CA HIS A 36 -3.34 14.06 -7.54
C HIS A 36 -2.37 14.13 -6.34
N PRO A 37 -1.04 14.00 -6.57
CA PRO A 37 -0.06 13.94 -5.49
C PRO A 37 0.00 15.23 -4.65
N TYR A 38 -0.35 16.36 -5.25
CA TYR A 38 -0.40 17.67 -4.57
C TYR A 38 -1.47 17.74 -3.46
N ASP A 39 -2.49 16.90 -3.50
CA ASP A 39 -3.60 16.81 -2.53
C ASP A 39 -3.59 15.48 -1.76
N SER A 40 -2.43 14.89 -1.61
CA SER A 40 -2.27 13.59 -0.93
C SER A 40 -1.15 13.64 0.09
N ASP A 41 -1.29 12.89 1.18
CA ASP A 41 -0.18 12.62 2.09
C ASP A 41 0.80 11.69 1.36
N LEU A 42 2.09 12.06 1.32
CA LEU A 42 3.12 11.36 0.58
C LEU A 42 4.04 10.58 1.52
N ILE A 43 4.49 9.42 1.06
CA ILE A 43 5.48 8.62 1.75
C ILE A 43 6.87 9.07 1.30
N GLN A 44 7.74 9.37 2.24
CA GLN A 44 9.14 9.68 2.00
C GLN A 44 10.00 8.45 2.32
N THR A 45 10.83 8.03 1.38
CA THR A 45 11.72 6.88 1.56
C THR A 45 13.18 7.27 1.30
N ASP A 46 14.08 6.48 1.86
CA ASP A 46 15.48 6.46 1.43
C ASP A 46 15.67 5.57 0.17
N ASP A 47 16.91 5.51 -0.33
CA ASP A 47 17.29 4.72 -1.51
C ASP A 47 17.05 3.21 -1.36
N THR A 48 16.83 2.73 -0.14
CA THR A 48 16.53 1.30 0.13
C THR A 48 15.04 1.01 0.17
N GLY A 49 14.20 2.04 0.06
CA GLY A 49 12.74 1.96 0.22
C GLY A 49 12.28 1.98 1.68
N ARG A 50 13.18 2.25 2.64
CA ARG A 50 12.82 2.44 4.03
C ARG A 50 12.09 3.75 4.19
N VAL A 51 10.99 3.75 4.90
CA VAL A 51 10.20 4.96 5.17
C VAL A 51 10.94 5.82 6.19
N ILE A 52 11.21 7.06 5.80
CA ILE A 52 11.88 8.08 6.64
C ILE A 52 10.91 9.16 7.11
N GLY A 53 9.73 9.26 6.51
CA GLY A 53 8.72 10.22 6.90
C GLY A 53 7.42 10.11 6.10
N PHE A 54 6.45 10.89 6.55
CA PHE A 54 5.20 11.13 5.84
C PHE A 54 5.05 12.65 5.65
N ASP A 55 4.85 13.07 4.42
CA ASP A 55 4.70 14.46 4.06
C ASP A 55 3.23 14.80 3.89
N SER A 56 2.68 15.55 4.84
CA SER A 56 1.26 15.91 4.85
C SER A 56 0.88 16.77 3.67
N LYS A 57 -0.28 16.51 3.08
CA LYS A 57 -0.89 17.35 2.03
C LYS A 57 -1.12 18.81 2.44
N HIS A 58 -1.10 19.09 3.73
CA HIS A 58 -1.23 20.45 4.27
C HIS A 58 0.09 21.22 4.28
N ASN A 59 1.22 20.55 3.99
CA ASN A 59 2.52 21.20 3.88
C ASN A 59 2.64 21.93 2.54
N VAL A 60 3.33 23.07 2.57
CA VAL A 60 3.75 23.75 1.33
C VAL A 60 4.91 22.94 0.74
N ARG A 61 4.77 22.50 -0.50
CA ARG A 61 5.77 21.69 -1.21
C ARG A 61 6.38 22.54 -2.34
N ASP A 62 7.44 23.25 -2.04
CA ASP A 62 8.25 24.02 -2.98
C ASP A 62 9.52 23.28 -3.43
N TYR A 63 9.56 21.97 -3.20
CA TYR A 63 10.64 21.05 -3.52
C TYR A 63 10.14 19.90 -4.38
N TRP A 64 11.08 19.20 -5.03
CA TRP A 64 10.77 17.97 -5.76
C TRP A 64 10.40 16.85 -4.78
N TYR A 65 9.37 16.10 -5.10
CA TYR A 65 8.90 14.95 -4.29
C TYR A 65 8.46 13.79 -5.17
N ASP A 66 8.62 12.57 -4.66
CA ASP A 66 8.10 11.38 -5.28
C ASP A 66 6.57 11.30 -5.12
N ASN A 67 5.89 10.97 -6.22
CA ASN A 67 4.46 10.69 -6.18
C ASN A 67 4.21 9.29 -5.62
N MET A 68 4.30 9.16 -4.30
CA MET A 68 4.15 7.90 -3.58
C MET A 68 3.15 8.06 -2.46
N VAL A 69 1.96 7.46 -2.63
CA VAL A 69 0.89 7.48 -1.62
C VAL A 69 0.67 6.09 -1.04
N ASN A 70 0.14 6.05 0.18
CA ASN A 70 -0.23 4.82 0.85
C ASN A 70 -1.49 4.23 0.24
N ALA A 71 -1.41 2.96 -0.16
CA ALA A 71 -2.52 2.24 -0.78
C ALA A 71 -3.51 1.60 0.22
N GLY A 72 -3.26 1.70 1.52
CA GLY A 72 -4.10 1.03 2.53
C GLY A 72 -3.91 -0.49 2.59
N ILE A 73 -2.78 -1.01 2.11
CA ILE A 73 -2.41 -2.43 2.17
C ILE A 73 -1.08 -2.57 2.91
N TYR A 74 -1.03 -3.49 3.89
CA TYR A 74 0.13 -3.64 4.76
C TYR A 74 0.43 -5.11 5.07
N ILE A 75 1.72 -5.44 5.15
CA ILE A 75 2.19 -6.62 5.87
C ILE A 75 2.74 -6.14 7.20
N ILE A 76 2.23 -6.69 8.30
CA ILE A 76 2.52 -6.23 9.65
C ILE A 76 3.15 -7.38 10.44
N ASN A 77 4.29 -7.13 11.07
CA ASN A 77 4.80 -8.02 12.10
C ASN A 77 3.91 -7.92 13.34
N LYS A 78 3.59 -9.07 13.94
CA LYS A 78 2.71 -9.14 15.13
C LYS A 78 3.14 -8.20 16.25
N ARG A 79 4.45 -7.96 16.41
CA ARG A 79 5.00 -7.05 17.43
C ARG A 79 4.45 -5.62 17.33
N LEU A 80 4.00 -5.19 16.14
CA LEU A 80 3.38 -3.88 16.00
C LEU A 80 2.05 -3.80 16.73
N LEU A 81 1.30 -4.90 16.81
CA LEU A 81 0.00 -4.95 17.48
C LEU A 81 0.13 -4.79 19.00
N ASP A 82 1.29 -5.19 19.56
CA ASP A 82 1.57 -5.03 21.01
C ASP A 82 1.70 -3.55 21.42
N LEU A 83 1.85 -2.65 20.44
CA LEU A 83 1.91 -1.21 20.67
C LEU A 83 0.54 -0.55 20.75
N VAL A 84 -0.51 -1.24 20.33
CA VAL A 84 -1.91 -0.76 20.41
C VAL A 84 -2.46 -1.15 21.77
N LYS A 85 -2.42 -0.21 22.75
CA LYS A 85 -2.67 -0.51 24.16
C LYS A 85 -4.14 -0.61 24.56
N GLU A 86 -5.07 0.01 23.84
CA GLU A 86 -6.50 0.08 24.21
C GLU A 86 -7.36 0.20 22.95
N PRO A 87 -8.65 -0.19 22.98
CA PRO A 87 -9.58 0.01 21.87
C PRO A 87 -9.98 1.50 21.76
N VAL A 88 -9.00 2.35 21.50
CA VAL A 88 -9.19 3.77 21.22
C VAL A 88 -9.20 3.97 19.72
N LYS A 89 -10.04 4.87 19.22
CA LYS A 89 -10.01 5.27 17.81
C LYS A 89 -8.59 5.76 17.45
N THR A 90 -7.91 5.04 16.61
CA THR A 90 -6.51 5.25 16.26
C THR A 90 -6.37 5.31 14.75
N ASP A 91 -5.72 6.34 14.24
CA ASP A 91 -5.29 6.41 12.84
C ASP A 91 -3.99 5.59 12.70
N PHE A 92 -4.06 4.52 11.91
CA PHE A 92 -2.95 3.59 11.79
C PHE A 92 -1.68 4.25 11.23
N GLU A 93 -1.82 5.13 10.26
CA GLU A 93 -0.66 5.83 9.67
C GLU A 93 -0.12 6.91 10.59
N LYS A 94 -0.99 7.82 11.04
CA LYS A 94 -0.56 9.01 11.82
C LYS A 94 -0.16 8.68 13.24
N ASP A 95 -0.94 7.82 13.91
CA ASP A 95 -0.74 7.57 15.34
C ASP A 95 0.22 6.40 15.60
N ILE A 96 0.30 5.42 14.67
CA ILE A 96 1.17 4.25 14.84
C ILE A 96 2.40 4.35 13.94
N LEU A 97 2.23 4.31 12.61
CA LEU A 97 3.37 4.22 11.70
C LEU A 97 4.29 5.42 11.78
N ALA A 98 3.75 6.65 11.77
CA ALA A 98 4.57 7.86 11.83
C ALA A 98 5.38 7.94 13.14
N ASN A 99 4.83 7.49 14.26
CA ASN A 99 5.57 7.42 15.52
C ASN A 99 6.66 6.35 15.48
N GLN A 100 6.40 5.19 14.87
CA GLN A 100 7.41 4.13 14.73
C GLN A 100 8.54 4.54 13.79
N VAL A 101 8.25 5.29 12.72
CA VAL A 101 9.28 5.88 11.84
C VAL A 101 10.20 6.81 12.64
N LYS A 102 9.64 7.71 13.47
CA LYS A 102 10.43 8.62 14.33
C LYS A 102 11.30 7.87 15.34
N LEU A 103 10.88 6.69 15.79
CA LEU A 103 11.65 5.82 16.68
C LEU A 103 12.69 4.96 15.94
N GLY A 104 12.81 5.11 14.63
CA GLY A 104 13.77 4.38 13.81
C GLY A 104 13.39 2.94 13.50
N ALA A 105 12.11 2.58 13.62
CA ALA A 105 11.64 1.24 13.28
C ALA A 105 11.85 0.89 11.80
N ASN A 106 11.99 -0.40 11.50
CA ASN A 106 12.12 -0.91 10.13
C ASN A 106 10.77 -0.93 9.43
N ILE A 107 10.37 0.22 8.90
CA ILE A 107 9.16 0.36 8.08
C ILE A 107 9.59 0.60 6.63
N TYR A 108 9.02 -0.16 5.70
CA TYR A 108 9.37 -0.12 4.29
C TYR A 108 8.16 0.15 3.41
N ALA A 109 8.37 0.89 2.33
CA ALA A 109 7.40 1.07 1.27
C ALA A 109 7.70 0.09 0.13
N TYR A 110 6.75 -0.79 -0.18
CA TYR A 110 6.82 -1.66 -1.34
C TYR A 110 6.12 -0.96 -2.51
N HIS A 111 6.91 -0.61 -3.51
CA HIS A 111 6.40 0.00 -4.73
C HIS A 111 6.11 -1.07 -5.78
N THR A 112 4.91 -1.06 -6.35
CA THR A 112 4.52 -1.94 -7.44
C THR A 112 3.85 -1.16 -8.57
N PRO A 113 4.10 -1.52 -9.84
CA PRO A 113 3.36 -1.04 -10.99
C PRO A 113 2.05 -1.79 -11.19
N GLU A 114 1.71 -2.75 -10.34
CA GLU A 114 0.49 -3.53 -10.42
C GLU A 114 -0.73 -2.68 -10.09
N TYR A 115 -1.91 -3.18 -10.46
CA TYR A 115 -3.12 -2.40 -10.31
C TYR A 115 -3.57 -2.31 -8.85
N VAL A 116 -3.63 -1.08 -8.35
CA VAL A 116 -4.17 -0.75 -7.03
C VAL A 116 -4.96 0.55 -7.14
N LYS A 117 -6.15 0.61 -6.58
CA LYS A 117 -7.02 1.77 -6.67
C LYS A 117 -7.88 1.92 -5.41
N ASP A 118 -7.97 3.13 -4.90
CA ASP A 118 -8.94 3.52 -3.90
C ASP A 118 -10.33 3.59 -4.56
N VAL A 119 -11.31 2.89 -3.98
CA VAL A 119 -12.70 2.81 -4.43
C VAL A 119 -13.67 3.34 -3.38
N GLY A 120 -13.23 4.24 -2.52
CA GLY A 120 -14.01 4.83 -1.42
C GLY A 120 -15.17 5.75 -1.84
N THR A 121 -15.40 5.96 -3.15
CA THR A 121 -16.53 6.73 -3.67
C THR A 121 -17.23 6.00 -4.81
N VAL A 122 -18.54 6.31 -5.03
CA VAL A 122 -19.32 5.71 -6.12
C VAL A 122 -18.69 5.97 -7.49
N ASP A 123 -18.16 7.17 -7.72
CA ASP A 123 -17.51 7.52 -9.00
C ASP A 123 -16.24 6.69 -9.23
N ARG A 124 -15.44 6.46 -8.18
CA ARG A 124 -14.25 5.62 -8.26
C ARG A 124 -14.60 4.15 -8.49
N ILE A 125 -15.67 3.65 -7.86
CA ILE A 125 -16.20 2.30 -8.13
C ILE A 125 -16.60 2.19 -9.60
N ASN A 126 -17.41 3.12 -10.11
CA ASN A 126 -17.87 3.10 -11.50
C ASN A 126 -16.69 3.16 -12.49
N ALA A 127 -15.71 4.03 -12.25
CA ALA A 127 -14.51 4.11 -13.06
C ALA A 127 -13.73 2.78 -13.07
N THR A 128 -13.58 2.14 -11.91
CA THR A 128 -12.92 0.84 -11.79
C THR A 128 -13.67 -0.26 -12.53
N VAL A 129 -15.00 -0.26 -12.48
CA VAL A 129 -15.85 -1.20 -13.24
C VAL A 129 -15.66 -1.04 -14.75
N GLU A 130 -15.60 0.19 -15.25
CA GLU A 130 -15.35 0.45 -16.68
C GLU A 130 -13.92 0.03 -17.11
N GLU A 131 -12.91 0.25 -16.27
CA GLU A 131 -11.55 -0.22 -16.51
C GLU A 131 -11.48 -1.75 -16.58
N LEU A 132 -12.22 -2.46 -15.72
CA LEU A 132 -12.36 -3.92 -15.77
C LEU A 132 -13.04 -4.39 -17.07
N LYS A 133 -14.14 -3.76 -17.46
CA LYS A 133 -14.90 -4.12 -18.67
C LYS A 133 -14.10 -3.86 -19.95
N SER A 134 -13.30 -2.80 -19.96
CA SER A 134 -12.44 -2.46 -21.11
C SER A 134 -11.25 -3.40 -21.30
N GLY A 135 -10.99 -4.30 -20.33
CA GLY A 135 -9.85 -5.21 -20.33
C GLY A 135 -8.52 -4.53 -19.99
N LEU A 136 -8.56 -3.29 -19.52
CA LEU A 136 -7.38 -2.57 -19.03
C LEU A 136 -6.74 -3.30 -17.85
N ILE A 137 -7.57 -3.93 -17.02
CA ILE A 137 -7.15 -4.78 -15.91
C ILE A 137 -7.29 -6.22 -16.35
N GLN A 138 -6.16 -6.87 -16.59
CA GLN A 138 -6.14 -8.31 -16.88
C GLN A 138 -5.69 -9.04 -15.61
N SER A 139 -6.66 -9.59 -14.85
CA SER A 139 -6.33 -10.37 -13.66
C SER A 139 -5.35 -11.50 -13.97
N LYS A 140 -4.10 -11.31 -13.55
CA LYS A 140 -3.04 -12.31 -13.69
C LYS A 140 -3.36 -13.55 -12.84
N ASN A 141 -4.03 -13.35 -11.71
CA ASN A 141 -4.38 -14.41 -10.78
C ASN A 141 -5.47 -15.36 -11.32
N LEU A 142 -6.42 -14.86 -12.12
CA LEU A 142 -7.40 -15.70 -12.80
C LEU A 142 -6.76 -16.60 -13.87
N LYS A 143 -5.78 -16.08 -14.62
CA LYS A 143 -5.05 -16.87 -15.62
C LYS A 143 -4.23 -18.00 -15.00
N ASN A 144 -3.64 -17.77 -13.82
CA ASN A 144 -2.86 -18.78 -13.10
C ASN A 144 -3.76 -19.88 -12.52
N LYS A 145 -4.96 -19.55 -12.01
CA LYS A 145 -5.94 -20.55 -11.57
C LYS A 145 -6.46 -21.43 -12.71
N GLN A 146 -6.62 -20.89 -13.92
CA GLN A 146 -7.00 -21.65 -15.10
C GLN A 146 -5.88 -22.60 -15.56
N ARG A 147 -4.62 -22.17 -15.54
CA ARG A 147 -3.46 -23.03 -15.85
C ARG A 147 -3.27 -24.15 -14.83
N ALA A 148 -3.47 -23.89 -13.55
CA ALA A 148 -3.40 -24.91 -12.49
C ALA A 148 -4.51 -25.97 -12.59
N LYS A 149 -5.67 -25.64 -13.18
CA LYS A 149 -6.74 -26.62 -13.46
C LYS A 149 -6.44 -27.49 -14.69
N ILE A 150 -5.76 -26.98 -15.69
CA ILE A 150 -5.41 -27.70 -16.92
C ILE A 150 -4.23 -28.66 -16.68
N GLY A 151 -3.36 -28.39 -15.72
CA GLY A 151 -2.23 -29.25 -15.38
C GLY A 151 -2.54 -30.44 -14.43
N ARG A 152 -3.83 -30.68 -14.10
CA ARG A 152 -4.29 -31.78 -13.23
C ARG A 152 -5.25 -32.75 -13.94
N ALA A 153 -5.23 -32.78 -15.26
CA ALA A 153 -5.96 -33.76 -16.09
C ALA A 153 -5.00 -34.84 -16.59
#